data_f480bb216bdc9b2dff7bb9f68220b7b7
#
_entry.id   f480bb216bdc9b2dff7bb9f68220b7b7
#
_cell.length_a   1.000
_cell.length_b   1.000
_cell.length_c   1.000
_cell.angle_alpha   90.00
_cell.angle_beta   90.00
_cell.angle_gamma   90.00
#
_symmetry.space_group_name_H-M   'P 1'
#
loop_
_entity.id
_entity.type
_entity.pdbx_description
1 polymer ?
#
loop_
_entity_poly.entity_id
_entity_poly.type
_entity_poly.pdbx_seq_one_letter_code
_entity_poly.pdbx_strand_id
1 'polypeptide(L)'
;MNDKLHSNQNDIITATNIAKLGKIVKIKLDYSKKSQLIHSIKITGDFFLHPEEAIERLEQGLRGIKLEKEDLKNKIQIILDDTEFFGFDIESLVETIIKTKGD
;
A
#
# COMPACT_ATOMS: atom_id res chain seq x y z
N MET A 1 14.53 -28.63 -1.63
CA MET A 1 14.19 -28.05 -2.15
C MET A 1 13.03 -27.30 -2.00
N ASN A 2 11.99 -27.65 -1.67
CA ASN A 2 10.84 -26.92 -1.41
C ASN A 2 10.99 -25.97 -0.28
N ASP A 3 11.99 -26.18 0.49
CA ASP A 3 12.24 -25.33 1.64
C ASP A 3 12.38 -23.87 1.27
N LYS A 4 12.88 -23.62 0.08
CA LYS A 4 13.03 -22.24 -0.31
C LYS A 4 11.73 -21.54 -0.45
N LEU A 5 10.73 -22.22 -0.98
CA LEU A 5 9.42 -21.62 -1.12
C LEU A 5 8.80 -21.37 0.24
N HIS A 6 8.97 -22.31 1.15
CA HIS A 6 8.44 -22.14 2.48
C HIS A 6 9.10 -20.98 3.18
N SER A 7 10.40 -20.81 3.00
CA SER A 7 11.10 -19.71 3.61
C SER A 7 10.54 -18.38 3.14
N ASN A 8 10.24 -18.27 1.85
CA ASN A 8 9.69 -17.03 1.32
C ASN A 8 8.33 -16.73 1.93
N GLN A 9 7.51 -17.75 2.08
CA GLN A 9 6.21 -17.55 2.67
C GLN A 9 6.30 -17.19 4.13
N ASN A 10 7.27 -17.77 4.84
CA ASN A 10 7.45 -17.47 6.25
C ASN A 10 7.94 -16.05 6.48
N ASP A 11 8.44 -15.41 5.44
CA ASP A 11 8.97 -14.08 5.54
C ASP A 11 7.86 -13.02 5.38
N ILE A 12 6.69 -13.41 4.96
CA ILE A 12 5.62 -12.44 4.72
C ILE A 12 4.92 -12.08 6.01
N ILE A 13 4.83 -10.78 6.27
CA ILE A 13 4.14 -10.22 7.43
C ILE A 13 2.85 -9.60 6.95
N THR A 14 1.78 -9.84 7.67
CA THR A 14 0.49 -9.22 7.38
C THR A 14 0.17 -8.21 8.48
N ALA A 15 -0.13 -6.99 8.10
CA ALA A 15 -0.44 -5.93 9.05
C ALA A 15 -1.65 -5.14 8.57
N THR A 16 -2.38 -4.57 9.51
CA THR A 16 -3.58 -3.79 9.21
C THR A 16 -3.51 -2.49 9.99
N ASN A 17 -3.97 -1.41 9.37
CA ASN A 17 -4.00 -0.11 10.03
C ASN A 17 -5.23 0.65 9.55
N ILE A 18 -5.82 1.42 10.44
CA ILE A 18 -6.96 2.29 10.11
C ILE A 18 -6.57 3.70 10.53
N ALA A 19 -6.72 4.65 9.63
CA ALA A 19 -6.35 6.03 9.90
C ALA A 19 -7.42 6.96 9.35
N LYS A 20 -7.58 8.11 9.98
CA LYS A 20 -8.46 9.15 9.47
C LYS A 20 -7.59 10.20 8.83
N LEU A 21 -7.63 10.29 7.50
CA LEU A 21 -6.79 11.20 6.76
C LEU A 21 -7.53 12.45 6.31
N GLY A 22 -8.66 12.46 6.02
CA GLY A 22 -9.71 13.38 5.70
C GLY A 22 -10.91 12.53 5.89
N LYS A 23 -10.88 11.36 5.28
CA LYS A 23 -11.85 10.31 5.51
C LYS A 23 -11.11 9.11 6.07
N ILE A 24 -11.85 8.13 6.53
CA ILE A 24 -11.26 6.92 7.08
C ILE A 24 -10.66 6.08 5.97
N VAL A 25 -9.44 5.63 6.17
CA VAL A 25 -8.72 4.76 5.24
C VAL A 25 -8.20 3.56 6.02
N LYS A 26 -8.46 2.37 5.49
CA LYS A 26 -7.99 1.13 6.08
C LYS A 26 -7.00 0.49 5.12
N ILE A 27 -5.85 0.10 5.65
CA ILE A 27 -4.80 -0.55 4.88
C ILE A 27 -4.61 -1.96 5.41
N LYS A 28 -4.62 -2.93 4.51
CA LYS A 28 -4.18 -4.28 4.83
C LYS A 28 -2.97 -4.55 3.97
N LEU A 29 -1.85 -4.85 4.60
CA LEU A 29 -0.56 -4.90 3.93
C LEU A 29 0.11 -6.24 4.18
N ASP A 30 0.52 -6.91 3.10
CA ASP A 30 1.37 -8.09 3.18
C ASP A 30 2.71 -7.68 2.59
N TYR A 31 3.79 -7.89 3.33
CA TYR A 31 5.11 -7.46 2.87
C TYR A 31 6.19 -8.42 3.33
N SER A 32 7.31 -8.42 2.63
CA SER A 32 8.45 -9.23 3.01
C SER A 32 9.22 -8.52 4.12
N LYS A 33 9.43 -9.21 5.22
CA LYS A 33 10.18 -8.64 6.33
C LYS A 33 11.63 -8.36 5.93
N LYS A 34 12.21 -9.25 5.15
CA LYS A 34 13.60 -9.10 4.76
C LYS A 34 13.82 -8.02 3.71
N SER A 35 13.05 -8.07 2.64
CA SER A 35 13.27 -7.14 1.55
C SER A 35 12.50 -5.84 1.71
N GLN A 36 11.46 -5.83 2.56
CA GLN A 36 10.59 -4.67 2.74
C GLN A 36 9.83 -4.33 1.46
N LEU A 37 9.62 -5.31 0.60
CA LEU A 37 8.82 -5.10 -0.60
C LEU A 37 7.38 -5.48 -0.34
N ILE A 38 6.46 -4.71 -0.90
CA ILE A 38 5.04 -5.00 -0.77
C ILE A 38 4.71 -6.26 -1.57
N HIS A 39 4.12 -7.23 -0.91
CA HIS A 39 3.63 -8.43 -1.57
C HIS A 39 2.22 -8.20 -2.08
N SER A 40 1.36 -7.62 -1.25
CA SER A 40 0.03 -7.20 -1.68
C SER A 40 -0.46 -6.12 -0.73
N ILE A 41 -1.40 -5.31 -1.21
CA ILE A 41 -1.96 -4.25 -0.39
C ILE A 41 -3.43 -4.09 -0.77
N LYS A 42 -4.27 -3.86 0.24
CA LYS A 42 -5.68 -3.60 0.05
C LYS A 42 -6.00 -2.27 0.74
N ILE A 43 -6.62 -1.37 0.01
CA ILE A 43 -6.91 -0.03 0.51
C ILE A 43 -8.42 0.18 0.42
N THR A 44 -9.07 0.33 1.56
CA THR A 44 -10.51 0.52 1.62
C THR A 44 -10.84 1.67 2.54
N GLY A 45 -12.07 2.14 2.50
CA GLY A 45 -12.49 3.23 3.39
C GLY A 45 -13.55 4.09 2.74
N ASP A 46 -13.70 5.30 3.28
CA ASP A 46 -14.73 6.25 2.85
C ASP A 46 -14.23 7.22 1.79
N PHE A 47 -13.06 6.99 1.27
CA PHE A 47 -12.49 7.84 0.24
C PHE A 47 -13.12 7.50 -1.13
N PHE A 48 -12.75 8.24 -2.15
CA PHE A 48 -13.42 8.20 -3.41
C PHE A 48 -12.44 8.53 -4.52
N LEU A 49 -12.40 7.71 -5.55
CA LEU A 49 -11.54 7.93 -6.70
C LEU A 49 -12.37 7.93 -7.97
N HIS A 50 -11.94 8.72 -8.91
CA HIS A 50 -12.58 8.76 -10.22
C HIS A 50 -11.47 8.74 -11.27
N PRO A 51 -11.40 7.72 -12.10
CA PRO A 51 -12.31 6.57 -12.21
C PRO A 51 -12.15 5.59 -11.03
N GLU A 52 -13.21 4.84 -10.77
CA GLU A 52 -13.23 3.94 -9.62
C GLU A 52 -12.17 2.86 -9.69
N GLU A 53 -11.85 2.38 -10.87
CA GLU A 53 -10.86 1.32 -11.00
C GLU A 53 -9.46 1.80 -10.68
N ALA A 54 -9.28 3.10 -10.43
CA ALA A 54 -7.98 3.59 -10.04
C ALA A 54 -7.49 2.95 -8.74
N ILE A 55 -8.41 2.54 -7.86
CA ILE A 55 -8.01 1.88 -6.62
C ILE A 55 -7.35 0.53 -6.91
N GLU A 56 -7.89 -0.21 -7.88
CA GLU A 56 -7.29 -1.48 -8.25
C GLU A 56 -5.93 -1.28 -8.92
N ARG A 57 -5.82 -0.25 -9.76
CA ARG A 57 -4.53 0.06 -10.37
C ARG A 57 -3.50 0.41 -9.31
N LEU A 58 -3.95 1.12 -8.27
CA LEU A 58 -3.07 1.50 -7.19
C LEU A 58 -2.60 0.26 -6.43
N GLU A 59 -3.53 -0.61 -6.07
CA GLU A 59 -3.19 -1.83 -5.33
C GLU A 59 -2.25 -2.72 -6.13
N GLN A 60 -2.48 -2.86 -7.41
CA GLN A 60 -1.63 -3.70 -8.24
C GLN A 60 -0.29 -3.02 -8.51
N GLY A 61 -0.29 -1.73 -8.71
CA GLY A 61 0.93 -0.99 -9.00
C GLY A 61 1.89 -0.91 -7.84
N LEU A 62 1.38 -1.06 -6.62
CA LEU A 62 2.24 -1.00 -5.45
C LEU A 62 2.89 -2.34 -5.11
N ARG A 63 2.49 -3.42 -5.77
CA ARG A 63 3.13 -4.71 -5.54
C ARG A 63 4.57 -4.65 -6.01
N GLY A 64 5.47 -5.12 -5.16
CA GLY A 64 6.90 -5.10 -5.46
C GLY A 64 7.59 -3.78 -5.15
N ILE A 65 6.85 -2.79 -4.68
CA ILE A 65 7.46 -1.51 -4.33
C ILE A 65 7.99 -1.58 -2.91
N LYS A 66 9.12 -0.93 -2.68
CA LYS A 66 9.74 -0.93 -1.37
C LYS A 66 9.01 0.00 -0.43
N LEU A 67 8.93 -0.40 0.84
CA LEU A 67 8.23 0.37 1.86
C LEU A 67 9.11 1.53 2.33
N GLU A 68 9.36 2.46 1.41
CA GLU A 68 10.09 3.69 1.68
C GLU A 68 9.30 4.84 1.11
N LYS A 69 9.37 5.97 1.79
CA LYS A 69 8.56 7.13 1.45
C LYS A 69 8.71 7.55 -0.01
N GLU A 70 9.94 7.69 -0.48
CA GLU A 70 10.18 8.18 -1.83
C GLU A 70 9.65 7.21 -2.88
N ASP A 71 9.90 5.93 -2.69
CA ASP A 71 9.46 4.93 -3.65
C ASP A 71 7.95 4.89 -3.73
N LEU A 72 7.29 4.92 -2.57
CA LEU A 72 5.83 4.91 -2.52
C LEU A 72 5.25 6.18 -3.14
N LYS A 73 5.79 7.32 -2.76
CA LYS A 73 5.27 8.59 -3.23
C LYS A 73 5.38 8.69 -4.75
N ASN A 74 6.54 8.36 -5.28
CA ASN A 74 6.74 8.45 -6.72
C ASN A 74 5.79 7.53 -7.47
N LYS A 75 5.62 6.31 -6.98
CA LYS A 75 4.75 5.36 -7.67
C LYS A 75 3.30 5.78 -7.58
N ILE A 76 2.86 6.21 -6.42
CA ILE A 76 1.48 6.63 -6.24
C ILE A 76 1.19 7.86 -7.10
N GLN A 77 2.11 8.81 -7.18
CA GLN A 77 1.92 9.98 -8.01
C GLN A 77 1.74 9.61 -9.47
N ILE A 78 2.52 8.66 -9.95
CA ILE A 78 2.41 8.21 -11.32
C ILE A 78 1.06 7.54 -11.58
N ILE A 79 0.66 6.66 -10.67
CA ILE A 79 -0.58 5.91 -10.84
C ILE A 79 -1.79 6.82 -10.80
N LEU A 80 -1.79 7.80 -9.90
CA LEU A 80 -2.94 8.68 -9.70
C LEU A 80 -2.87 9.98 -10.50
N ASP A 81 -1.94 10.07 -11.45
CA ASP A 81 -1.70 11.30 -12.18
C ASP A 81 -2.95 11.82 -12.89
N ASP A 82 -3.75 10.92 -13.44
CA ASP A 82 -4.96 11.31 -14.15
C ASP A 82 -6.23 10.96 -13.37
N THR A 83 -6.12 10.86 -12.06
CA THR A 83 -7.21 10.41 -11.20
C THR A 83 -7.60 11.53 -10.24
N GLU A 84 -8.90 11.74 -10.10
CA GLU A 84 -9.40 12.63 -9.06
C GLU A 84 -9.64 11.80 -7.81
N PHE A 85 -9.23 12.29 -6.66
CA PHE A 85 -9.44 11.54 -5.43
C PHE A 85 -9.75 12.48 -4.28
N PHE A 86 -10.61 12.01 -3.38
CA PHE A 86 -11.05 12.75 -2.22
C PHE A 86 -10.99 11.86 -1.00
N GLY A 87 -10.64 12.44 0.13
CA GLY A 87 -10.61 11.69 1.39
C GLY A 87 -9.22 11.42 1.89
N PHE A 88 -8.20 11.66 1.06
CA PHE A 88 -6.81 11.55 1.49
C PHE A 88 -5.95 12.39 0.55
N ASP A 89 -4.73 12.67 0.96
CA ASP A 89 -3.72 13.20 0.06
C ASP A 89 -2.59 12.20 -0.03
N ILE A 90 -1.74 12.35 -1.03
CA ILE A 90 -0.72 11.33 -1.32
C ILE A 90 0.25 11.21 -0.16
N GLU A 91 0.68 12.32 0.43
CA GLU A 91 1.63 12.26 1.53
C GLU A 91 1.07 11.51 2.73
N SER A 92 -0.17 11.80 3.08
CA SER A 92 -0.81 11.12 4.21
C SER A 92 -0.99 9.63 3.93
N LEU A 93 -1.33 9.29 2.69
CA LEU A 93 -1.47 7.89 2.32
C LEU A 93 -0.14 7.16 2.44
N VAL A 94 0.93 7.77 1.95
CA VAL A 94 2.26 7.19 2.05
C VAL A 94 2.64 6.95 3.51
N GLU A 95 2.40 7.94 4.36
CA GLU A 95 2.71 7.80 5.78
C GLU A 95 1.90 6.70 6.42
N THR A 96 0.64 6.60 6.04
CA THR A 96 -0.23 5.56 6.59
C THR A 96 0.27 4.17 6.20
N ILE A 97 0.69 4.00 4.96
CA ILE A 97 1.23 2.73 4.51
C ILE A 97 2.50 2.39 5.30
N ILE A 98 3.39 3.36 5.46
CA ILE A 98 4.63 3.14 6.21
C ILE A 98 4.31 2.76 7.66
N LYS A 99 3.37 3.46 8.28
CA LYS A 99 3.01 3.16 9.66
C LYS A 99 2.36 1.79 9.81
N THR A 100 1.73 1.30 8.76
CA THR A 100 1.08 0.00 8.81
C THR A 100 2.11 -1.11 9.03
N LYS A 101 3.30 -0.94 8.48
CA LYS A 101 4.31 -1.98 8.69
C LYS A 101 4.84 -1.96 10.13
N GLY A 102 4.57 -0.91 10.86
CA GLY A 102 5.05 -0.80 12.21
C GLY A 102 6.54 -0.57 12.20
N ASP A 103 7.19 -0.97 13.23
CA ASP A 103 8.60 -0.81 13.22
C ASP A 103 9.36 -1.98 13.33
#